data_b3adf259fb775ae241629967770a3071
#
_entry.id   b3adf259fb775ae241629967770a3071
#
_cell.length_a   1.000
_cell.length_b   1.000
_cell.length_c   1.000
_cell.angle_alpha   90.00
_cell.angle_beta   90.00
_cell.angle_gamma   90.00
#
_symmetry.space_group_name_H-M   'P 1'
#
loop_
_entity.id
_entity.type
_entity.pdbx_description
1 polymer ?
#
loop_
_entity_poly.entity_id
_entity_poly.type
_entity_poly.pdbx_seq_one_letter_code
_entity_poly.pdbx_strand_id
1 'polypeptide(L)'
;MEKRNLGNTGTKVGALGIGAMSFSDFYGPTNTQESHAILKMALDNGIDHIDTAKVYGMGLSEERIGQFLNTLNPKDRQFFKIATKGGIDRKNFDDKGTVVFDNSKEFLTEELNNSLRRLGVDCVELYYVHRREADRPIEEVTETLVEFIKDGKIKQFGFSEIAPTSLEKAASIHPVGAVQSEYSLSTRYPELGLVQRTKSLGTSLVAFSPIGRSLLTDKPHNSETVEKMEFLKANPRFIEPNLSNNIQATQKFREYAADLGCKASGLAIAWLLKVDTHVLPIPGTRSVTHLKEMIDGCELDLTDSNTVSYTHLTLPTTPYV
;
A
#
# COMPACT_ATOMS: atom_id res chain seq x y z
N MET A 1 -4.97 11.38 -14.80
CA MET A 1 -4.46 11.14 -13.42
C MET A 1 -3.43 12.23 -13.06
N GLU A 2 -3.66 12.96 -11.97
CA GLU A 2 -2.70 13.90 -11.39
C GLU A 2 -1.37 13.19 -11.11
N LYS A 3 -0.23 13.91 -11.24
CA LYS A 3 1.10 13.38 -10.96
C LYS A 3 1.67 13.96 -9.67
N ARG A 4 2.12 13.10 -8.77
CA ARG A 4 2.74 13.41 -7.48
C ARG A 4 4.17 12.92 -7.42
N ASN A 5 4.98 13.51 -6.57
CA ASN A 5 6.36 13.04 -6.38
C ASN A 5 6.36 11.71 -5.62
N LEU A 6 7.22 10.79 -6.02
CA LEU A 6 7.59 9.60 -5.25
C LEU A 6 8.99 9.85 -4.67
N GLY A 7 9.01 10.22 -3.40
CA GLY A 7 10.24 10.67 -2.75
C GLY A 7 10.75 12.00 -3.31
N ASN A 8 12.05 12.21 -3.18
CA ASN A 8 12.74 13.46 -3.56
C ASN A 8 13.72 13.31 -4.74
N THR A 9 13.68 12.18 -5.45
CA THR A 9 14.57 11.93 -6.61
C THR A 9 14.08 12.53 -7.93
N GLY A 10 12.93 13.21 -7.91
CA GLY A 10 12.28 13.75 -9.10
C GLY A 10 11.37 12.78 -9.84
N THR A 11 11.29 11.52 -9.38
CA THR A 11 10.33 10.55 -9.92
C THR A 11 8.90 11.00 -9.62
N LYS A 12 8.06 11.02 -10.66
CA LYS A 12 6.62 11.28 -10.52
C LYS A 12 5.80 10.05 -10.85
N VAL A 13 4.76 9.83 -10.04
CA VAL A 13 3.78 8.74 -10.20
C VAL A 13 2.37 9.30 -10.20
N GLY A 14 1.41 8.52 -10.67
CA GLY A 14 -0.01 8.83 -10.50
C GLY A 14 -0.36 9.04 -9.04
N ALA A 15 -1.29 9.94 -8.77
CA ALA A 15 -1.76 10.22 -7.41
C ALA A 15 -2.41 8.99 -6.74
N LEU A 16 -2.89 8.04 -7.54
CA LEU A 16 -3.38 6.73 -7.13
C LEU A 16 -2.41 5.66 -7.64
N GLY A 17 -2.05 4.69 -6.78
CA GLY A 17 -1.31 3.48 -7.15
C GLY A 17 -2.18 2.23 -7.06
N ILE A 18 -1.62 1.06 -7.35
CA ILE A 18 -2.26 -0.25 -7.20
C ILE A 18 -1.56 -1.05 -6.12
N GLY A 19 -2.30 -1.46 -5.08
CA GLY A 19 -1.86 -2.45 -4.10
C GLY A 19 -2.09 -3.87 -4.61
N ALA A 20 -1.05 -4.57 -5.00
CA ALA A 20 -1.13 -5.88 -5.64
C ALA A 20 -1.20 -7.07 -4.67
N MET A 21 -1.44 -6.86 -3.38
CA MET A 21 -1.72 -7.95 -2.44
C MET A 21 -2.96 -8.75 -2.87
N SER A 22 -3.92 -8.09 -3.51
CA SER A 22 -5.12 -8.70 -4.10
C SER A 22 -4.85 -9.57 -5.34
N PHE A 23 -3.62 -9.56 -5.88
CA PHE A 23 -3.18 -10.45 -6.95
C PHE A 23 -2.69 -11.80 -6.42
N SER A 24 -2.84 -12.05 -5.14
CA SER A 24 -2.62 -13.32 -4.48
C SER A 24 -3.85 -13.69 -3.64
N ASP A 25 -3.90 -14.90 -3.11
CA ASP A 25 -5.13 -15.44 -2.49
C ASP A 25 -5.41 -14.90 -1.08
N PHE A 26 -4.76 -13.82 -0.63
CA PHE A 26 -4.98 -13.21 0.70
C PHE A 26 -6.42 -12.78 0.96
N TYR A 27 -7.11 -12.30 -0.07
CA TYR A 27 -8.52 -11.87 -0.01
C TYR A 27 -9.47 -12.88 -0.70
N GLY A 28 -9.09 -14.16 -0.70
CA GLY A 28 -9.79 -15.24 -1.38
C GLY A 28 -9.24 -15.50 -2.79
N PRO A 29 -9.71 -16.58 -3.44
CA PRO A 29 -9.18 -17.04 -4.73
C PRO A 29 -9.18 -15.94 -5.79
N THR A 30 -8.12 -15.87 -6.57
CA THR A 30 -7.95 -14.95 -7.68
C THR A 30 -7.18 -15.64 -8.82
N ASN A 31 -7.19 -15.05 -10.00
CA ASN A 31 -6.51 -15.59 -11.18
C ASN A 31 -5.69 -14.53 -11.91
N THR A 32 -4.89 -14.98 -12.87
CA THR A 32 -4.03 -14.11 -13.68
C THR A 32 -4.83 -13.13 -14.52
N GLN A 33 -5.97 -13.55 -15.07
CA GLN A 33 -6.80 -12.71 -15.93
C GLN A 33 -7.38 -11.51 -15.18
N GLU A 34 -7.85 -11.71 -13.93
CA GLU A 34 -8.33 -10.63 -13.07
C GLU A 34 -7.19 -9.63 -12.75
N SER A 35 -6.00 -10.14 -12.40
CA SER A 35 -4.83 -9.31 -12.12
C SER A 35 -4.42 -8.49 -13.34
N HIS A 36 -4.39 -9.13 -14.53
CA HIS A 36 -4.04 -8.46 -15.78
C HIS A 36 -5.10 -7.43 -16.20
N ALA A 37 -6.39 -7.67 -15.95
CA ALA A 37 -7.45 -6.70 -16.22
C ALA A 37 -7.28 -5.43 -15.37
N ILE A 38 -6.90 -5.56 -14.09
CA ILE A 38 -6.58 -4.43 -13.22
C ILE A 38 -5.36 -3.66 -13.74
N LEU A 39 -4.28 -4.36 -14.11
CA LEU A 39 -3.07 -3.72 -14.63
C LEU A 39 -3.33 -3.02 -15.98
N LYS A 40 -4.14 -3.63 -16.85
CA LYS A 40 -4.56 -3.01 -18.12
C LYS A 40 -5.35 -1.72 -17.85
N MET A 41 -6.31 -1.77 -16.95
CA MET A 41 -7.09 -0.59 -16.57
C MET A 41 -6.21 0.49 -15.94
N ALA A 42 -5.20 0.10 -15.13
CA ALA A 42 -4.22 1.02 -14.58
C ALA A 42 -3.44 1.76 -15.68
N LEU A 43 -2.93 1.02 -16.69
CA LEU A 43 -2.25 1.57 -17.86
C LEU A 43 -3.14 2.59 -18.60
N ASP A 44 -4.38 2.22 -18.89
CA ASP A 44 -5.33 3.03 -19.66
C ASP A 44 -5.75 4.32 -18.93
N ASN A 45 -5.64 4.35 -17.60
CA ASN A 45 -6.04 5.50 -16.76
C ASN A 45 -4.84 6.28 -16.16
N GLY A 46 -3.61 5.99 -16.56
CA GLY A 46 -2.44 6.73 -16.13
C GLY A 46 -1.97 6.41 -14.69
N ILE A 47 -2.34 5.23 -14.16
CA ILE A 47 -1.88 4.70 -12.87
C ILE A 47 -0.60 3.90 -13.14
N ASP A 48 0.53 4.48 -12.82
CA ASP A 48 1.85 3.90 -13.12
C ASP A 48 2.58 3.32 -11.91
N HIS A 49 2.09 3.53 -10.69
CA HIS A 49 2.70 2.97 -9.47
C HIS A 49 2.02 1.65 -9.07
N ILE A 50 2.80 0.56 -9.08
CA ILE A 50 2.35 -0.78 -8.68
C ILE A 50 3.15 -1.20 -7.45
N ASP A 51 2.46 -1.48 -6.36
CA ASP A 51 3.04 -1.94 -5.10
C ASP A 51 2.75 -3.42 -4.87
N THR A 52 3.80 -4.21 -4.79
CA THR A 52 3.75 -5.66 -4.52
C THR A 52 4.71 -6.04 -3.38
N ALA A 53 4.85 -7.33 -3.10
CA ALA A 53 5.83 -7.88 -2.18
C ALA A 53 6.03 -9.39 -2.41
N LYS A 54 7.21 -9.89 -2.09
CA LYS A 54 7.52 -11.34 -2.13
C LYS A 54 6.55 -12.18 -1.31
N VAL A 55 6.13 -11.69 -0.15
CA VAL A 55 5.22 -12.44 0.73
C VAL A 55 3.79 -12.57 0.18
N TYR A 56 3.41 -11.80 -0.85
CA TYR A 56 2.08 -11.88 -1.45
C TYR A 56 1.97 -13.13 -2.32
N GLY A 57 1.39 -14.18 -1.72
CA GLY A 57 1.30 -15.51 -2.34
C GLY A 57 2.66 -16.16 -2.58
N MET A 58 3.67 -15.86 -1.74
CA MET A 58 5.04 -16.37 -1.86
C MET A 58 5.69 -16.08 -3.23
N GLY A 59 5.41 -14.90 -3.77
CA GLY A 59 5.91 -14.41 -5.07
C GLY A 59 4.87 -14.43 -6.19
N LEU A 60 3.69 -15.03 -6.00
CA LEU A 60 2.65 -15.12 -7.02
C LEU A 60 2.22 -13.75 -7.55
N SER A 61 2.10 -12.74 -6.69
CA SER A 61 1.78 -11.38 -7.11
C SER A 61 2.85 -10.79 -8.03
N GLU A 62 4.13 -10.97 -7.72
CA GLU A 62 5.24 -10.52 -8.56
C GLU A 62 5.29 -11.27 -9.90
N GLU A 63 5.02 -12.58 -9.90
CA GLU A 63 4.96 -13.40 -11.12
C GLU A 63 3.85 -12.93 -12.05
N ARG A 64 2.64 -12.66 -11.53
CA ARG A 64 1.50 -12.14 -12.31
C ARG A 64 1.80 -10.78 -12.92
N ILE A 65 2.46 -9.89 -12.17
CA ILE A 65 2.92 -8.60 -12.69
C ILE A 65 3.97 -8.81 -13.77
N GLY A 66 4.98 -9.66 -13.55
CA GLY A 66 6.02 -9.96 -14.53
C GLY A 66 5.45 -10.56 -15.82
N GLN A 67 4.49 -11.47 -15.72
CA GLN A 67 3.76 -12.02 -16.87
C GLN A 67 3.05 -10.92 -17.66
N PHE A 68 2.35 -10.00 -16.99
CA PHE A 68 1.70 -8.87 -17.65
C PHE A 68 2.71 -7.96 -18.35
N LEU A 69 3.79 -7.56 -17.68
CA LEU A 69 4.84 -6.71 -18.24
C LEU A 69 5.46 -7.33 -19.51
N ASN A 70 5.58 -8.65 -19.57
CA ASN A 70 6.11 -9.35 -20.73
C ASN A 70 5.15 -9.32 -21.95
N THR A 71 3.88 -9.01 -21.76
CA THR A 71 2.92 -8.81 -22.88
C THR A 71 2.99 -7.41 -23.46
N LEU A 72 3.65 -6.47 -22.80
CA LEU A 72 3.68 -5.06 -23.17
C LEU A 72 4.83 -4.75 -24.13
N ASN A 73 4.63 -3.75 -24.99
CA ASN A 73 5.73 -3.15 -25.73
C ASN A 73 6.69 -2.39 -24.80
N PRO A 74 7.91 -2.06 -25.22
CA PRO A 74 8.91 -1.42 -24.36
C PRO A 74 8.46 -0.10 -23.73
N LYS A 75 7.66 0.72 -24.45
CA LYS A 75 7.17 2.00 -23.96
C LYS A 75 6.19 1.83 -22.80
N ASP A 76 5.22 0.94 -22.97
CA ASP A 76 4.18 0.66 -21.97
C ASP A 76 4.78 -0.09 -20.77
N ARG A 77 5.78 -0.93 -20.99
CA ARG A 77 6.53 -1.58 -19.91
C ARG A 77 7.26 -0.57 -19.03
N GLN A 78 7.93 0.44 -19.62
CA GLN A 78 8.62 1.52 -18.90
C GLN A 78 7.68 2.50 -18.20
N PHE A 79 6.41 2.50 -18.57
CA PHE A 79 5.39 3.32 -17.92
C PHE A 79 5.29 2.96 -16.43
N PHE A 80 5.33 1.68 -16.08
CA PHE A 80 5.14 1.24 -14.70
C PHE A 80 6.35 1.49 -13.81
N LYS A 81 6.08 2.02 -12.62
CA LYS A 81 7.01 2.27 -11.51
C LYS A 81 6.69 1.24 -10.42
N ILE A 82 7.47 0.15 -10.40
CA ILE A 82 7.20 -0.97 -9.53
C ILE A 82 7.89 -0.79 -8.19
N ALA A 83 7.14 -1.00 -7.11
CA ALA A 83 7.66 -1.17 -5.76
C ALA A 83 7.47 -2.62 -5.31
N THR A 84 8.50 -3.21 -4.71
CA THR A 84 8.40 -4.51 -4.02
C THR A 84 9.06 -4.47 -2.65
N LYS A 85 8.95 -5.56 -1.88
CA LYS A 85 9.34 -5.58 -0.47
C LYS A 85 9.98 -6.92 -0.09
N GLY A 86 10.97 -6.87 0.79
CA GLY A 86 11.59 -8.02 1.45
C GLY A 86 11.71 -7.84 2.96
N GLY A 87 12.33 -8.79 3.65
CA GLY A 87 12.59 -8.71 5.09
C GLY A 87 11.55 -9.43 5.96
N ILE A 88 10.64 -10.23 5.38
CA ILE A 88 9.76 -11.14 6.12
C ILE A 88 10.10 -12.57 5.74
N ASP A 89 10.65 -13.32 6.68
CA ASP A 89 10.94 -14.73 6.50
C ASP A 89 9.74 -15.60 6.94
N ARG A 90 9.01 -16.14 5.96
CA ARG A 90 7.88 -17.04 6.22
C ARG A 90 8.27 -18.52 6.24
N LYS A 91 9.54 -18.85 6.06
CA LYS A 91 10.04 -20.20 6.15
C LYS A 91 10.47 -20.55 7.57
N ASN A 92 10.90 -19.52 8.33
CA ASN A 92 11.32 -19.65 9.70
C ASN A 92 10.34 -18.97 10.65
N PHE A 93 10.16 -19.58 11.81
CA PHE A 93 9.35 -19.05 12.90
C PHE A 93 10.21 -19.03 14.16
N ASP A 94 9.98 -18.03 15.02
CA ASP A 94 10.62 -18.00 16.34
C ASP A 94 10.09 -19.13 17.25
N ASP A 95 10.67 -19.25 18.44
CA ASP A 95 10.29 -20.25 19.43
C ASP A 95 8.80 -20.16 19.88
N LYS A 96 8.13 -19.05 19.56
CA LYS A 96 6.70 -18.82 19.84
C LYS A 96 5.81 -19.05 18.63
N GLY A 97 6.37 -19.49 17.49
CA GLY A 97 5.64 -19.66 16.23
C GLY A 97 5.30 -18.36 15.51
N THR A 98 6.01 -17.28 15.84
CA THR A 98 5.83 -15.97 15.19
C THR A 98 6.72 -15.88 13.94
N VAL A 99 6.23 -15.20 12.91
CA VAL A 99 7.00 -14.93 11.68
C VAL A 99 8.25 -14.12 12.00
N VAL A 100 9.40 -14.58 11.52
CA VAL A 100 10.69 -13.92 11.71
C VAL A 100 10.84 -12.76 10.72
N PHE A 101 11.36 -11.63 11.20
CA PHE A 101 11.80 -10.52 10.36
C PHE A 101 13.32 -10.55 10.29
N ASP A 102 13.85 -10.70 9.08
CA ASP A 102 15.28 -10.73 8.80
C ASP A 102 15.64 -9.59 7.85
N ASN A 103 16.37 -8.61 8.36
CA ASN A 103 16.84 -7.48 7.57
C ASN A 103 18.36 -7.54 7.36
N SER A 104 18.98 -8.73 7.47
CA SER A 104 20.37 -8.92 7.13
C SER A 104 20.62 -8.62 5.64
N LYS A 105 21.83 -8.18 5.33
CA LYS A 105 22.24 -7.89 3.96
C LYS A 105 22.09 -9.11 3.05
N GLU A 106 22.44 -10.27 3.55
CA GLU A 106 22.37 -11.56 2.84
C GLU A 106 20.92 -11.87 2.48
N PHE A 107 20.02 -11.81 3.46
CA PHE A 107 18.60 -12.12 3.25
C PHE A 107 17.92 -11.11 2.32
N LEU A 108 18.12 -9.80 2.55
CA LEU A 108 17.53 -8.76 1.69
C LEU A 108 18.07 -8.84 0.26
N THR A 109 19.36 -9.20 0.08
CA THR A 109 19.96 -9.38 -1.25
C THR A 109 19.33 -10.56 -2.00
N GLU A 110 19.14 -11.71 -1.32
CA GLU A 110 18.49 -12.87 -1.91
C GLU A 110 17.03 -12.55 -2.29
N GLU A 111 16.28 -11.93 -1.39
CA GLU A 111 14.88 -11.55 -1.61
C GLU A 111 14.74 -10.60 -2.80
N LEU A 112 15.59 -9.55 -2.88
CA LEU A 112 15.56 -8.58 -3.98
C LEU A 112 15.89 -9.27 -5.32
N ASN A 113 16.94 -10.06 -5.39
CA ASN A 113 17.33 -10.77 -6.62
C ASN A 113 16.20 -11.72 -7.10
N ASN A 114 15.55 -12.40 -6.17
CA ASN A 114 14.41 -13.26 -6.47
C ASN A 114 13.20 -12.47 -6.96
N SER A 115 12.93 -11.28 -6.38
CA SER A 115 11.85 -10.39 -6.82
C SER A 115 12.09 -9.84 -8.22
N LEU A 116 13.31 -9.36 -8.50
CA LEU A 116 13.70 -8.87 -9.84
C LEU A 116 13.48 -9.95 -10.91
N ARG A 117 13.87 -11.20 -10.60
CA ARG A 117 13.69 -12.33 -11.53
C ARG A 117 12.21 -12.63 -11.78
N ARG A 118 11.33 -12.66 -10.74
CA ARG A 118 9.89 -12.90 -10.92
C ARG A 118 9.20 -11.78 -11.69
N LEU A 119 9.58 -10.54 -11.41
CA LEU A 119 9.08 -9.36 -12.12
C LEU A 119 9.63 -9.25 -13.55
N GLY A 120 10.73 -9.95 -13.87
CA GLY A 120 11.40 -9.88 -15.17
C GLY A 120 12.01 -8.51 -15.45
N VAL A 121 12.55 -7.83 -14.43
CA VAL A 121 13.19 -6.52 -14.53
C VAL A 121 14.56 -6.53 -13.85
N ASP A 122 15.47 -5.67 -14.31
CA ASP A 122 16.82 -5.55 -13.72
C ASP A 122 16.83 -4.56 -12.54
N CYS A 123 15.84 -3.66 -12.48
CA CYS A 123 15.75 -2.61 -11.49
C CYS A 123 14.27 -2.31 -11.15
N VAL A 124 13.97 -2.09 -9.87
CA VAL A 124 12.67 -1.58 -9.43
C VAL A 124 12.76 -0.12 -9.03
N GLU A 125 11.65 0.60 -9.13
CA GLU A 125 11.61 2.01 -8.73
C GLU A 125 11.81 2.19 -7.23
N LEU A 126 11.24 1.27 -6.42
CA LEU A 126 11.27 1.37 -4.98
C LEU A 126 11.34 -0.02 -4.34
N TYR A 127 12.22 -0.19 -3.36
CA TYR A 127 12.32 -1.40 -2.57
C TYR A 127 12.10 -1.09 -1.10
N TYR A 128 11.15 -1.80 -0.47
CA TYR A 128 10.86 -1.61 0.95
C TYR A 128 11.43 -2.71 1.83
N VAL A 129 11.91 -2.31 3.01
CA VAL A 129 11.93 -3.22 4.16
C VAL A 129 10.49 -3.36 4.65
N HIS A 130 9.90 -4.55 4.47
CA HIS A 130 8.47 -4.81 4.71
C HIS A 130 8.10 -4.75 6.19
N ARG A 131 8.98 -5.27 7.06
CA ARG A 131 8.90 -5.15 8.52
C ARG A 131 10.31 -5.07 9.09
N ARG A 132 10.47 -4.21 10.07
CA ARG A 132 11.77 -4.06 10.73
C ARG A 132 12.07 -5.24 11.65
N GLU A 133 13.27 -5.80 11.53
CA GLU A 133 13.92 -6.59 12.56
C GLU A 133 14.28 -5.64 13.72
N ALA A 134 13.67 -5.85 14.90
CA ALA A 134 13.73 -4.87 15.99
C ALA A 134 15.15 -4.67 16.54
N ASP A 135 15.93 -5.77 16.61
CA ASP A 135 17.26 -5.77 17.23
C ASP A 135 18.38 -5.32 16.28
N ARG A 136 18.11 -5.28 14.96
CA ARG A 136 19.10 -4.79 14.00
C ARG A 136 19.05 -3.27 13.90
N PRO A 137 20.20 -2.58 14.00
CA PRO A 137 20.26 -1.13 13.80
C PRO A 137 19.70 -0.71 12.44
N ILE A 138 18.83 0.30 12.41
CA ILE A 138 18.25 0.78 11.14
C ILE A 138 19.33 1.39 10.24
N GLU A 139 20.39 1.87 10.84
CA GLU A 139 21.55 2.42 10.16
C GLU A 139 22.21 1.35 9.26
N GLU A 140 22.47 0.14 9.80
CA GLU A 140 23.03 -0.99 9.05
C GLU A 140 22.12 -1.40 7.88
N VAL A 141 20.81 -1.48 8.14
CA VAL A 141 19.83 -1.80 7.10
C VAL A 141 19.81 -0.73 6.01
N THR A 142 19.89 0.54 6.40
CA THR A 142 19.92 1.66 5.45
C THR A 142 21.16 1.63 4.57
N GLU A 143 22.32 1.34 5.13
CA GLU A 143 23.58 1.20 4.38
C GLU A 143 23.48 0.08 3.33
N THR A 144 22.88 -1.05 3.70
CA THR A 144 22.59 -2.16 2.75
C THR A 144 21.70 -1.69 1.59
N LEU A 145 20.65 -0.92 1.87
CA LEU A 145 19.74 -0.41 0.83
C LEU A 145 20.43 0.63 -0.08
N VAL A 146 21.36 1.41 0.46
CA VAL A 146 22.20 2.33 -0.34
C VAL A 146 23.14 1.56 -1.28
N GLU A 147 23.65 0.42 -0.87
CA GLU A 147 24.43 -0.45 -1.77
C GLU A 147 23.55 -0.95 -2.93
N PHE A 148 22.29 -1.34 -2.69
CA PHE A 148 21.37 -1.76 -3.77
C PHE A 148 21.09 -0.64 -4.79
N ILE A 149 21.08 0.63 -4.35
CA ILE A 149 21.02 1.78 -5.26
C ILE A 149 22.32 1.85 -6.11
N LYS A 150 23.48 1.74 -5.47
CA LYS A 150 24.79 1.78 -6.17
C LYS A 150 24.94 0.65 -7.18
N ASP A 151 24.39 -0.52 -6.86
CA ASP A 151 24.34 -1.68 -7.75
C ASP A 151 23.33 -1.53 -8.90
N GLY A 152 22.53 -0.48 -8.91
CA GLY A 152 21.51 -0.23 -9.92
C GLY A 152 20.30 -1.16 -9.86
N LYS A 153 20.11 -1.90 -8.77
CA LYS A 153 18.99 -2.84 -8.59
C LYS A 153 17.70 -2.16 -8.13
N ILE A 154 17.83 -1.03 -7.45
CA ILE A 154 16.70 -0.20 -7.00
C ILE A 154 17.04 1.26 -7.27
N LYS A 155 16.02 2.11 -7.51
CA LYS A 155 16.25 3.56 -7.64
C LYS A 155 16.12 4.28 -6.31
N GLN A 156 15.22 3.81 -5.46
CA GLN A 156 14.95 4.35 -4.14
C GLN A 156 14.64 3.20 -3.18
N PHE A 157 14.75 3.48 -1.90
CA PHE A 157 14.27 2.55 -0.87
C PHE A 157 13.26 3.21 0.07
N GLY A 158 12.55 2.37 0.81
CA GLY A 158 11.58 2.79 1.81
C GLY A 158 11.46 1.78 2.94
N PHE A 159 10.62 2.13 3.89
CA PHE A 159 10.27 1.27 5.02
C PHE A 159 8.76 1.17 5.16
N SER A 160 8.27 0.05 5.68
CA SER A 160 6.87 -0.11 6.01
C SER A 160 6.69 -0.22 7.52
N GLU A 161 5.71 0.53 8.06
CA GLU A 161 5.34 0.53 9.47
C GLU A 161 6.53 0.86 10.39
N ILE A 162 7.17 2.03 10.20
CA ILE A 162 8.23 2.52 11.08
C ILE A 162 7.80 3.80 11.81
N ALA A 163 8.38 4.02 13.00
CA ALA A 163 8.19 5.23 13.76
C ALA A 163 8.89 6.45 13.10
N PRO A 164 8.38 7.68 13.31
CA PRO A 164 9.02 8.90 12.82
C PRO A 164 10.50 9.04 13.22
N THR A 165 10.87 8.62 14.43
CA THR A 165 12.25 8.64 14.93
C THR A 165 13.17 7.67 14.18
N SER A 166 12.65 6.49 13.81
CA SER A 166 13.40 5.53 12.98
C SER A 166 13.60 6.07 11.56
N LEU A 167 12.59 6.74 11.01
CA LEU A 167 12.71 7.40 9.70
C LEU A 167 13.79 8.49 9.72
N GLU A 168 13.86 9.29 10.79
CA GLU A 168 14.92 10.32 10.93
C GLU A 168 16.32 9.72 10.90
N LYS A 169 16.55 8.64 11.62
CA LYS A 169 17.83 7.95 11.66
C LYS A 169 18.23 7.44 10.27
N ALA A 170 17.31 6.76 9.56
CA ALA A 170 17.56 6.31 8.19
C ALA A 170 17.84 7.49 7.24
N ALA A 171 17.02 8.56 7.34
CA ALA A 171 17.16 9.74 6.50
C ALA A 171 18.45 10.55 6.77
N SER A 172 19.07 10.39 7.93
CA SER A 172 20.38 11.01 8.21
C SER A 172 21.53 10.36 7.43
N ILE A 173 21.36 9.13 6.94
CA ILE A 173 22.34 8.39 6.14
C ILE A 173 22.11 8.63 4.65
N HIS A 174 20.86 8.50 4.22
CA HIS A 174 20.47 8.67 2.83
C HIS A 174 18.98 9.04 2.74
N PRO A 175 18.57 9.91 1.78
CA PRO A 175 17.16 10.21 1.57
C PRO A 175 16.29 8.96 1.43
N VAL A 176 15.22 8.88 2.20
CA VAL A 176 14.25 7.78 2.15
C VAL A 176 13.14 8.14 1.16
N GLY A 177 12.94 7.33 0.13
CA GLY A 177 11.97 7.59 -0.93
C GLY A 177 10.52 7.54 -0.42
N ALA A 178 10.17 6.53 0.39
CA ALA A 178 8.82 6.39 0.91
C ALA A 178 8.77 5.70 2.27
N VAL A 179 7.74 6.04 3.06
CA VAL A 179 7.26 5.22 4.17
C VAL A 179 5.88 4.73 3.80
N GLN A 180 5.65 3.42 3.95
CA GLN A 180 4.34 2.82 3.73
C GLN A 180 3.68 2.50 5.07
N SER A 181 2.46 3.02 5.30
CA SER A 181 1.72 2.79 6.55
C SER A 181 0.22 2.60 6.27
N GLU A 182 -0.48 1.91 7.18
CA GLU A 182 -1.93 1.86 7.12
C GLU A 182 -2.49 3.26 7.38
N TYR A 183 -3.18 3.81 6.37
CA TYR A 183 -3.77 5.13 6.49
C TYR A 183 -5.09 5.23 5.75
N SER A 184 -6.12 5.59 6.46
CA SER A 184 -7.48 5.78 5.95
C SER A 184 -8.31 6.58 6.96
N LEU A 185 -9.55 6.90 6.62
CA LEU A 185 -10.51 7.47 7.58
C LEU A 185 -10.74 6.58 8.82
N SER A 186 -10.56 5.26 8.69
CA SER A 186 -10.69 4.31 9.81
C SER A 186 -9.38 4.05 10.58
N THR A 187 -8.25 4.56 10.10
CA THR A 187 -6.92 4.37 10.73
C THR A 187 -6.10 5.64 10.54
N ARG A 188 -6.10 6.52 11.55
CA ARG A 188 -5.51 7.87 11.47
C ARG A 188 -4.23 8.05 12.30
N TYR A 189 -3.62 6.97 12.80
CA TYR A 189 -2.37 7.03 13.56
C TYR A 189 -1.21 7.77 12.86
N PRO A 190 -1.05 7.72 11.51
CA PRO A 190 -0.01 8.49 10.84
C PRO A 190 -0.08 10.01 11.11
N GLU A 191 -1.25 10.55 11.44
CA GLU A 191 -1.43 11.97 11.77
C GLU A 191 -0.77 12.37 13.11
N LEU A 192 -0.41 11.40 13.96
CA LEU A 192 0.28 11.63 15.22
C LEU A 192 1.79 11.89 15.07
N GLY A 193 2.25 12.24 13.87
CA GLY A 193 3.63 12.65 13.61
C GLY A 193 4.23 12.11 12.31
N LEU A 194 3.76 10.98 11.78
CA LEU A 194 4.33 10.38 10.57
C LEU A 194 4.06 11.22 9.31
N VAL A 195 2.85 11.75 9.15
CA VAL A 195 2.47 12.64 8.04
C VAL A 195 3.39 13.86 8.00
N GLN A 196 3.59 14.51 9.15
CA GLN A 196 4.41 15.70 9.27
C GLN A 196 5.89 15.38 9.03
N ARG A 197 6.37 14.26 9.56
CA ARG A 197 7.77 13.86 9.44
C ARG A 197 8.12 13.46 8.01
N THR A 198 7.30 12.65 7.35
CA THR A 198 7.52 12.30 5.94
C THR A 198 7.54 13.54 5.06
N LYS A 199 6.61 14.48 5.26
CA LYS A 199 6.59 15.76 4.54
C LYS A 199 7.88 16.55 4.73
N SER A 200 8.34 16.71 5.98
CA SER A 200 9.54 17.49 6.30
C SER A 200 10.84 16.93 5.70
N LEU A 201 10.87 15.62 5.45
CA LEU A 201 12.02 14.92 4.87
C LEU A 201 11.93 14.74 3.34
N GLY A 202 10.85 15.20 2.72
CA GLY A 202 10.61 14.96 1.29
C GLY A 202 10.36 13.48 0.95
N THR A 203 9.96 12.70 1.95
CA THR A 203 9.60 11.29 1.83
C THR A 203 8.12 11.15 1.50
N SER A 204 7.74 10.30 0.57
CA SER A 204 6.32 10.02 0.30
C SER A 204 5.71 9.14 1.39
N LEU A 205 4.46 9.43 1.78
CA LEU A 205 3.66 8.56 2.62
C LEU A 205 2.74 7.72 1.75
N VAL A 206 3.05 6.44 1.59
CA VAL A 206 2.27 5.50 0.80
C VAL A 206 1.23 4.84 1.70
N ALA A 207 -0.05 5.14 1.45
CA ALA A 207 -1.17 4.73 2.28
C ALA A 207 -1.73 3.38 1.81
N PHE A 208 -1.45 2.29 2.54
CA PHE A 208 -2.11 1.02 2.28
C PHE A 208 -3.45 0.90 3.03
N SER A 209 -4.33 -0.01 2.58
CA SER A 209 -5.70 -0.16 3.07
C SER A 209 -6.53 1.15 3.08
N PRO A 210 -6.45 1.99 2.03
CA PRO A 210 -7.08 3.32 2.03
C PRO A 210 -8.60 3.27 2.14
N ILE A 211 -9.22 2.14 1.77
CA ILE A 211 -10.67 1.89 1.89
C ILE A 211 -11.05 1.05 3.11
N GLY A 212 -10.15 0.99 4.15
CA GLY A 212 -10.43 0.28 5.40
C GLY A 212 -10.70 -1.21 5.22
N ARG A 213 -10.10 -1.86 4.21
CA ARG A 213 -10.33 -3.29 3.90
C ARG A 213 -11.80 -3.63 3.70
N SER A 214 -12.55 -2.82 2.97
CA SER A 214 -13.99 -2.81 2.67
C SER A 214 -14.86 -1.97 3.59
N LEU A 215 -14.47 -1.62 4.80
CA LEU A 215 -15.32 -0.85 5.74
C LEU A 215 -15.76 0.51 5.16
N LEU A 216 -14.96 1.11 4.29
CA LEU A 216 -15.22 2.40 3.64
C LEU A 216 -15.70 2.23 2.17
N THR A 217 -16.44 1.16 1.89
CA THR A 217 -17.09 0.93 0.58
C THR A 217 -18.61 0.92 0.73
N ASP A 218 -19.36 1.00 -0.38
CA ASP A 218 -20.81 0.93 -0.36
C ASP A 218 -21.34 -0.39 0.20
N LYS A 219 -20.56 -1.47 0.05
CA LYS A 219 -20.89 -2.82 0.52
C LYS A 219 -19.73 -3.42 1.32
N PRO A 220 -19.62 -3.10 2.62
CA PRO A 220 -18.65 -3.73 3.49
C PRO A 220 -18.82 -5.26 3.52
N HIS A 221 -17.72 -5.98 3.72
CA HIS A 221 -17.79 -7.43 3.92
C HIS A 221 -18.61 -7.76 5.16
N ASN A 222 -19.54 -8.69 5.02
CA ASN A 222 -20.27 -9.28 6.14
C ASN A 222 -19.51 -10.46 6.75
N SER A 223 -19.99 -10.99 7.88
CA SER A 223 -19.35 -12.13 8.60
C SER A 223 -19.13 -13.33 7.69
N GLU A 224 -20.12 -13.70 6.86
CA GLU A 224 -20.00 -14.84 5.94
C GLU A 224 -18.86 -14.66 4.93
N THR A 225 -18.67 -13.43 4.44
CA THR A 225 -17.57 -13.10 3.51
C THR A 225 -16.23 -13.12 4.22
N VAL A 226 -16.16 -12.57 5.44
CA VAL A 226 -14.93 -12.53 6.25
C VAL A 226 -14.44 -13.93 6.60
N GLU A 227 -15.33 -14.85 6.96
CA GLU A 227 -14.98 -16.24 7.29
C GLU A 227 -14.26 -16.98 6.14
N LYS A 228 -14.48 -16.57 4.91
CA LYS A 228 -13.81 -17.10 3.72
C LYS A 228 -12.44 -16.48 3.45
N MET A 229 -12.02 -15.49 4.24
CA MET A 229 -10.79 -14.72 4.05
C MET A 229 -9.85 -14.93 5.22
N GLU A 230 -8.88 -15.85 5.10
CA GLU A 230 -7.92 -16.20 6.16
C GLU A 230 -7.24 -14.98 6.79
N PHE A 231 -6.96 -13.95 5.97
CA PHE A 231 -6.32 -12.74 6.45
C PHE A 231 -7.24 -11.83 7.28
N LEU A 232 -8.54 -11.77 6.97
CA LEU A 232 -9.49 -10.92 7.69
C LEU A 232 -10.09 -11.58 8.90
N LYS A 233 -10.37 -12.89 8.85
CA LYS A 233 -11.02 -13.61 9.97
C LYS A 233 -10.20 -13.61 11.26
N ALA A 234 -8.87 -13.43 11.16
CA ALA A 234 -7.99 -13.29 12.31
C ALA A 234 -7.78 -11.82 12.77
N ASN A 235 -8.33 -10.85 12.03
CA ASN A 235 -8.13 -9.44 12.36
C ASN A 235 -9.23 -8.95 13.32
N PRO A 236 -8.89 -8.41 14.51
CA PRO A 236 -9.85 -8.00 15.53
C PRO A 236 -10.96 -7.07 15.05
N ARG A 237 -10.70 -6.22 14.04
CA ARG A 237 -11.71 -5.32 13.45
C ARG A 237 -12.83 -6.04 12.70
N PHE A 238 -12.60 -7.29 12.29
CA PHE A 238 -13.51 -8.11 11.48
C PHE A 238 -14.07 -9.31 12.25
N ILE A 239 -13.80 -9.43 13.55
CA ILE A 239 -14.38 -10.43 14.45
C ILE A 239 -15.59 -9.81 15.14
N GLU A 240 -16.69 -10.58 15.26
CA GLU A 240 -17.87 -10.11 16.00
C GLU A 240 -17.57 -9.90 17.50
N PRO A 241 -18.12 -8.89 18.16
CA PRO A 241 -19.09 -7.90 17.65
C PRO A 241 -18.46 -6.69 16.93
N ASN A 242 -17.13 -6.63 16.80
CA ASN A 242 -16.44 -5.46 16.24
C ASN A 242 -16.80 -5.25 14.76
N LEU A 243 -16.96 -6.31 13.98
CA LEU A 243 -17.34 -6.19 12.58
C LEU A 243 -18.69 -5.47 12.43
N SER A 244 -19.71 -5.93 13.11
CA SER A 244 -21.05 -5.31 13.07
C SER A 244 -21.02 -3.85 13.55
N ASN A 245 -20.29 -3.57 14.64
CA ASN A 245 -20.13 -2.21 15.15
C ASN A 245 -19.40 -1.30 14.16
N ASN A 246 -18.35 -1.79 13.49
CA ASN A 246 -17.60 -1.03 12.50
C ASN A 246 -18.43 -0.75 11.24
N ILE A 247 -19.22 -1.72 10.78
CA ILE A 247 -20.16 -1.53 9.67
C ILE A 247 -21.19 -0.45 10.01
N GLN A 248 -21.75 -0.50 11.22
CA GLN A 248 -22.72 0.52 11.68
C GLN A 248 -22.04 1.89 11.80
N ALA A 249 -20.86 1.99 12.38
CA ALA A 249 -20.14 3.24 12.55
C ALA A 249 -19.78 3.92 11.22
N THR A 250 -19.54 3.14 10.14
CA THR A 250 -19.31 3.69 8.80
C THR A 250 -20.57 3.98 7.99
N GLN A 251 -21.78 3.77 8.53
CA GLN A 251 -23.01 3.97 7.80
C GLN A 251 -23.18 5.43 7.36
N LYS A 252 -22.97 6.38 8.27
CA LYS A 252 -23.07 7.82 7.95
C LYS A 252 -22.11 8.27 6.86
N PHE A 253 -20.91 7.66 6.80
CA PHE A 253 -19.97 7.93 5.73
C PHE A 253 -20.51 7.47 4.36
N ARG A 254 -21.14 6.30 4.29
CA ARG A 254 -21.81 5.82 3.06
C ARG A 254 -22.98 6.69 2.64
N GLU A 255 -23.82 7.09 3.60
CA GLU A 255 -24.93 8.01 3.35
C GLU A 255 -24.42 9.34 2.80
N TYR A 256 -23.37 9.89 3.39
CA TYR A 256 -22.75 11.13 2.92
C TYR A 256 -22.16 11.00 1.51
N ALA A 257 -21.51 9.88 1.18
CA ALA A 257 -21.03 9.61 -0.17
C ALA A 257 -22.18 9.57 -1.19
N ALA A 258 -23.31 8.94 -0.83
CA ALA A 258 -24.51 8.89 -1.64
C ALA A 258 -25.12 10.29 -1.86
N ASP A 259 -25.18 11.13 -0.83
CA ASP A 259 -25.66 12.53 -0.92
C ASP A 259 -24.78 13.38 -1.84
N LEU A 260 -23.46 13.10 -1.88
CA LEU A 260 -22.53 13.73 -2.83
C LEU A 260 -22.62 13.13 -4.25
N GLY A 261 -23.41 12.09 -4.46
CA GLY A 261 -23.53 11.40 -5.75
C GLY A 261 -22.30 10.60 -6.15
N CYS A 262 -21.47 10.19 -5.18
CA CYS A 262 -20.26 9.41 -5.43
C CYS A 262 -20.26 8.08 -4.68
N LYS A 263 -19.30 7.21 -5.02
CA LYS A 263 -19.07 5.95 -4.32
C LYS A 263 -18.27 6.16 -3.04
N ALA A 264 -18.58 5.43 -1.98
CA ALA A 264 -17.90 5.53 -0.70
C ALA A 264 -16.38 5.21 -0.84
N SER A 265 -16.01 4.21 -1.66
CA SER A 265 -14.62 3.92 -1.99
C SER A 265 -13.92 5.09 -2.67
N GLY A 266 -14.57 5.77 -3.60
CA GLY A 266 -14.07 6.97 -4.26
C GLY A 266 -13.88 8.14 -3.29
N LEU A 267 -14.86 8.38 -2.41
CA LEU A 267 -14.77 9.40 -1.37
C LEU A 267 -13.60 9.16 -0.40
N ALA A 268 -13.36 7.90 -0.01
CA ALA A 268 -12.23 7.54 0.85
C ALA A 268 -10.86 7.83 0.18
N ILE A 269 -10.75 7.59 -1.13
CA ILE A 269 -9.54 7.95 -1.91
C ILE A 269 -9.40 9.47 -1.99
N ALA A 270 -10.46 10.19 -2.36
CA ALA A 270 -10.47 11.64 -2.45
C ALA A 270 -10.00 12.33 -1.15
N TRP A 271 -10.44 11.80 -0.01
CA TRP A 271 -10.00 12.30 1.30
C TRP A 271 -8.49 12.16 1.48
N LEU A 272 -7.90 11.00 1.22
CA LEU A 272 -6.45 10.80 1.34
C LEU A 272 -5.67 11.73 0.40
N LEU A 273 -6.16 11.93 -0.81
CA LEU A 273 -5.54 12.84 -1.77
C LEU A 273 -5.59 14.30 -1.31
N LYS A 274 -6.59 14.67 -0.50
CA LYS A 274 -6.73 16.02 0.06
C LYS A 274 -5.86 16.25 1.31
N VAL A 275 -5.37 15.19 1.99
CA VAL A 275 -4.52 15.32 3.18
C VAL A 275 -3.24 16.10 2.85
N ASP A 276 -2.49 15.65 1.84
CA ASP A 276 -1.30 16.33 1.35
C ASP A 276 -0.83 15.71 0.03
N THR A 277 -0.07 16.46 -0.78
CA THR A 277 0.43 16.02 -2.08
C THR A 277 1.50 14.92 -2.00
N HIS A 278 2.13 14.69 -0.83
CA HIS A 278 3.08 13.60 -0.62
C HIS A 278 2.42 12.29 -0.17
N VAL A 279 1.08 12.28 0.04
CA VAL A 279 0.31 11.07 0.38
C VAL A 279 -0.14 10.37 -0.89
N LEU A 280 0.19 9.08 -1.01
CA LEU A 280 -0.06 8.25 -2.19
C LEU A 280 -0.88 7.01 -1.79
N PRO A 281 -2.21 6.99 -1.96
CA PRO A 281 -3.01 5.80 -1.69
C PRO A 281 -2.76 4.69 -2.69
N ILE A 282 -2.67 3.44 -2.20
CA ILE A 282 -2.48 2.22 -2.97
C ILE A 282 -3.58 1.19 -2.66
N PRO A 283 -4.83 1.44 -3.08
CA PRO A 283 -5.90 0.47 -2.91
C PRO A 283 -5.62 -0.83 -3.67
N GLY A 284 -6.04 -1.95 -3.09
CA GLY A 284 -6.06 -3.26 -3.74
C GLY A 284 -7.49 -3.64 -4.15
N THR A 285 -7.64 -4.19 -5.35
CA THR A 285 -8.91 -4.75 -5.82
C THR A 285 -8.67 -5.86 -6.86
N ARG A 286 -9.68 -6.71 -7.07
CA ARG A 286 -9.77 -7.71 -8.14
C ARG A 286 -10.84 -7.35 -9.17
N SER A 287 -11.59 -6.28 -8.92
CA SER A 287 -12.72 -5.83 -9.75
C SER A 287 -12.37 -4.55 -10.48
N VAL A 288 -12.45 -4.57 -11.79
CA VAL A 288 -12.30 -3.36 -12.62
C VAL A 288 -13.36 -2.31 -12.31
N THR A 289 -14.58 -2.74 -11.92
CA THR A 289 -15.65 -1.83 -11.49
C THR A 289 -15.25 -1.08 -10.23
N HIS A 290 -14.73 -1.80 -9.22
CA HIS A 290 -14.27 -1.15 -7.98
C HIS A 290 -13.04 -0.26 -8.22
N LEU A 291 -12.13 -0.64 -9.15
CA LEU A 291 -11.02 0.24 -9.51
C LEU A 291 -11.55 1.52 -10.17
N LYS A 292 -12.54 1.42 -11.05
CA LYS A 292 -13.17 2.60 -11.67
C LYS A 292 -13.76 3.56 -10.64
N GLU A 293 -14.48 3.03 -9.65
CA GLU A 293 -15.04 3.84 -8.55
C GLU A 293 -13.97 4.65 -7.80
N MET A 294 -12.79 4.05 -7.58
CA MET A 294 -11.66 4.70 -6.91
C MET A 294 -10.95 5.71 -7.84
N ILE A 295 -10.88 5.43 -9.14
CA ILE A 295 -10.37 6.39 -10.14
C ILE A 295 -11.28 7.61 -10.20
N ASP A 296 -12.60 7.43 -10.22
CA ASP A 296 -13.57 8.52 -10.20
C ASP A 296 -13.42 9.36 -8.92
N GLY A 297 -13.06 8.73 -7.81
CA GLY A 297 -12.72 9.42 -6.57
C GLY A 297 -11.55 10.40 -6.69
N CYS A 298 -10.60 10.14 -7.59
CA CYS A 298 -9.48 11.07 -7.80
C CYS A 298 -9.89 12.39 -8.49
N GLU A 299 -11.07 12.43 -9.08
CA GLU A 299 -11.62 13.61 -9.80
C GLU A 299 -12.62 14.39 -8.94
N LEU A 300 -12.92 13.92 -7.72
CA LEU A 300 -13.83 14.61 -6.81
C LEU A 300 -13.21 15.90 -6.30
N ASP A 301 -13.85 17.01 -6.56
CA ASP A 301 -13.49 18.30 -5.99
C ASP A 301 -14.16 18.48 -4.62
N LEU A 302 -13.44 18.11 -3.57
CA LEU A 302 -13.91 18.22 -2.19
C LEU A 302 -13.58 19.60 -1.62
N THR A 303 -14.59 20.32 -1.16
CA THR A 303 -14.37 21.56 -0.40
C THR A 303 -13.83 21.24 1.00
N ASP A 304 -13.21 22.23 1.66
CA ASP A 304 -12.74 22.06 3.04
C ASP A 304 -13.91 21.76 4.00
N SER A 305 -15.09 22.32 3.77
CA SER A 305 -16.32 21.98 4.50
C SER A 305 -16.70 20.52 4.35
N ASN A 306 -16.62 19.96 3.14
CA ASN A 306 -16.84 18.53 2.92
C ASN A 306 -15.82 17.71 3.73
N THR A 307 -14.54 18.05 3.65
CA THR A 307 -13.45 17.34 4.34
C THR A 307 -13.66 17.32 5.86
N VAL A 308 -14.06 18.43 6.46
CA VAL A 308 -14.37 18.52 7.90
C VAL A 308 -15.58 17.67 8.26
N SER A 309 -16.68 17.74 7.50
CA SER A 309 -17.93 17.05 7.82
C SER A 309 -17.75 15.54 7.96
N TYR A 310 -17.04 14.87 7.05
CA TYR A 310 -16.89 13.42 7.14
C TYR A 310 -15.66 12.97 7.95
N THR A 311 -14.68 13.85 8.20
CA THR A 311 -13.60 13.56 9.14
C THR A 311 -14.14 13.36 10.56
N HIS A 312 -15.23 14.02 10.94
CA HIS A 312 -15.94 13.82 12.21
C HIS A 312 -16.85 12.58 12.23
N LEU A 313 -17.14 11.98 11.07
CA LEU A 313 -17.89 10.72 10.97
C LEU A 313 -17.01 9.49 11.20
N THR A 314 -15.76 9.69 11.62
CA THR A 314 -14.79 8.61 11.78
C THR A 314 -15.16 7.65 12.90
N LEU A 315 -14.87 6.39 12.65
CA LEU A 315 -14.93 5.31 13.62
C LEU A 315 -14.17 5.68 14.90
N PRO A 316 -14.72 5.39 16.08
CA PRO A 316 -13.87 5.30 17.25
C PRO A 316 -12.78 4.30 16.91
N THR A 317 -11.52 4.77 16.86
CA THR A 317 -10.37 3.90 16.71
C THR A 317 -10.44 2.90 17.86
N THR A 318 -10.73 1.64 17.55
CA THR A 318 -10.56 0.57 18.55
C THR A 318 -9.09 0.61 18.94
N PRO A 319 -8.76 0.88 20.21
CA PRO A 319 -7.37 0.81 20.63
C PRO A 319 -6.89 -0.61 20.32
N TYR A 320 -5.71 -0.72 19.71
CA TYR A 320 -5.01 -1.99 19.67
C TYR A 320 -4.78 -2.42 21.12
N VAL A 321 -5.42 -3.51 21.52
CA VAL A 321 -5.10 -4.23 22.74
C VAL A 321 -3.90 -5.12 22.44
#